data_7c81e922f00cda04230e58c73be0ed34
#
_entry.id   7c81e922f00cda04230e58c73be0ed34
#
_cell.length_a   1.000
_cell.length_b   1.000
_cell.length_c   1.000
_cell.angle_alpha   90.00
_cell.angle_beta   90.00
_cell.angle_gamma   90.00
#
_symmetry.space_group_name_H-M   'P 1'
#
loop_
_entity.id
_entity.type
_entity.pdbx_description
1 polymer ?
#
loop_
_entity_poly.entity_id
_entity_poly.type
_entity_poly.pdbx_seq_one_letter_code
_entity_poly.pdbx_strand_id
1 'polypeptide(L)'
;EDDSDTLAEHKSAFRDPKVFRYDNKWFMVVAGGPLRIYSSDNLIDWSLESAYRDLHTECPDLYPIQYSESDGTKTTKWVLDRGGRYYKVGDFRKVDGKYRYIPDNNYVAAWYKDEDPNDLNRVTNYKGDSSWENGTLVDGIMNFGSDYYAAMTYYVQDFGTKDNVTVPRLIAINWMNTWDDYCRDVANKTGNEVFNGTYNLQVELGLVKDENGNYLLKQTPIK
;
A
#
# COMPACT_ATOMS: atom_id res chain seq x y z
N GLU A 1 16.85 13.16 6.79
CA GLU A 1 16.25 12.90 8.11
C GLU A 1 15.21 13.98 8.37
N ASP A 2 13.94 13.61 8.35
CA ASP A 2 12.93 14.51 8.84
C ASP A 2 12.89 14.38 10.35
N ASP A 3 13.52 15.32 11.02
CA ASP A 3 13.59 15.40 12.47
C ASP A 3 12.39 16.11 13.09
N SER A 4 11.25 16.17 12.38
CA SER A 4 10.06 16.66 13.06
C SER A 4 9.80 15.76 14.29
N ASP A 5 9.76 16.35 15.45
CA ASP A 5 9.54 15.66 16.74
C ASP A 5 8.32 14.75 16.72
N THR A 6 7.37 15.07 15.89
CA THR A 6 6.12 14.34 15.71
C THR A 6 6.26 13.00 14.98
N LEU A 7 7.33 12.80 14.22
CA LEU A 7 7.68 11.52 13.61
C LEU A 7 8.72 10.74 14.43
N ALA A 8 9.39 11.40 15.37
CA ALA A 8 10.48 10.83 16.17
C ALA A 8 10.02 9.70 17.09
N GLU A 9 8.86 9.85 17.68
CA GLU A 9 8.27 8.84 18.60
C GLU A 9 7.99 7.49 17.94
N HIS A 10 7.93 7.45 16.61
CA HIS A 10 7.68 6.23 15.85
C HIS A 10 8.91 5.65 15.13
N LYS A 11 10.11 6.15 15.42
CA LYS A 11 11.37 5.68 14.79
C LYS A 11 11.62 4.18 14.97
N SER A 12 11.20 3.61 16.09
CA SER A 12 11.35 2.18 16.37
C SER A 12 10.54 1.27 15.44
N ALA A 13 9.54 1.81 14.76
CA ALA A 13 8.67 1.09 13.83
C ALA A 13 9.07 1.28 12.35
N PHE A 14 10.12 2.04 12.05
CA PHE A 14 10.61 2.29 10.69
C PHE A 14 11.16 1.00 10.07
N ARG A 15 10.40 0.41 9.14
CA ARG A 15 10.68 -0.91 8.56
C ARG A 15 9.93 -1.18 7.25
N ASP A 16 10.20 -2.33 6.66
CA ASP A 16 9.50 -2.91 5.52
C ASP A 16 9.50 -2.00 4.28
N PRO A 17 10.66 -1.54 3.79
CA PRO A 17 10.71 -0.68 2.62
C PRO A 17 10.37 -1.44 1.35
N LYS A 18 9.51 -0.83 0.50
CA LYS A 18 9.33 -1.25 -0.89
C LYS A 18 9.87 -0.16 -1.81
N VAL A 19 10.82 -0.52 -2.67
CA VAL A 19 11.51 0.41 -3.56
C VAL A 19 11.11 0.15 -5.01
N PHE A 20 10.85 1.22 -5.76
CA PHE A 20 10.54 1.16 -7.19
C PHE A 20 11.04 2.41 -7.90
N ARG A 21 11.15 2.33 -9.23
CA ARG A 21 11.51 3.45 -10.09
C ARG A 21 10.28 3.95 -10.84
N TYR A 22 10.10 5.27 -10.86
CA TYR A 22 9.03 5.94 -11.58
C TYR A 22 9.44 7.38 -11.89
N ASP A 23 9.02 7.90 -13.03
CA ASP A 23 9.27 9.28 -13.47
C ASP A 23 10.74 9.71 -13.30
N ASN A 24 11.65 8.83 -13.69
CA ASN A 24 13.11 8.98 -13.62
C ASN A 24 13.70 9.09 -12.20
N LYS A 25 12.94 8.78 -11.16
CA LYS A 25 13.37 8.75 -9.77
C LYS A 25 13.15 7.38 -9.15
N TRP A 26 13.90 7.11 -8.11
CA TRP A 26 13.61 6.02 -7.19
C TRP A 26 12.65 6.50 -6.12
N PHE A 27 11.70 5.67 -5.76
CA PHE A 27 10.78 5.89 -4.67
C PHE A 27 10.89 4.75 -3.68
N MET A 28 10.65 5.08 -2.42
CA MET A 28 10.56 4.11 -1.34
C MET A 28 9.30 4.42 -0.53
N VAL A 29 8.38 3.45 -0.47
CA VAL A 29 7.31 3.46 0.50
C VAL A 29 7.73 2.61 1.69
N VAL A 30 7.52 3.13 2.90
CA VAL A 30 8.05 2.50 4.11
C VAL A 30 7.10 2.67 5.29
N ALA A 31 6.94 1.62 6.07
CA ALA A 31 6.24 1.63 7.34
C ALA A 31 7.08 2.33 8.41
N GLY A 32 6.45 2.80 9.45
CA GLY A 32 7.20 3.40 10.53
C GLY A 32 6.41 4.28 11.47
N GLY A 33 5.27 3.79 11.92
CA GLY A 33 4.32 4.61 12.65
C GLY A 33 3.44 5.36 11.67
N PRO A 34 3.83 6.51 11.08
CA PRO A 34 3.24 6.91 9.82
C PRO A 34 3.87 6.18 8.64
N LEU A 35 3.07 5.88 7.61
CA LEU A 35 3.57 5.50 6.31
C LEU A 35 4.27 6.70 5.67
N ARG A 36 5.46 6.50 5.09
CA ARG A 36 6.23 7.54 4.42
C ARG A 36 6.56 7.15 3.00
N ILE A 37 6.63 8.17 2.13
CA ILE A 37 7.11 8.03 0.77
C ILE A 37 8.33 8.94 0.62
N TYR A 38 9.44 8.35 0.20
CA TYR A 38 10.68 9.07 -0.11
C TYR A 38 10.99 8.97 -1.59
N SER A 39 11.77 9.91 -2.10
CA SER A 39 12.40 9.82 -3.42
C SER A 39 13.92 9.96 -3.34
N SER A 40 14.59 9.40 -4.36
CA SER A 40 16.04 9.47 -4.53
C SER A 40 16.42 9.45 -6.02
N ASP A 41 17.51 10.11 -6.36
CA ASP A 41 18.11 10.02 -7.69
C ASP A 41 19.20 8.92 -7.78
N ASN A 42 19.71 8.45 -6.64
CA ASN A 42 20.91 7.59 -6.57
C ASN A 42 20.81 6.39 -5.61
N LEU A 43 19.65 6.17 -4.95
CA LEU A 43 19.42 5.15 -3.93
C LEU A 43 20.23 5.33 -2.61
N ILE A 44 20.94 6.43 -2.48
CA ILE A 44 21.77 6.75 -1.31
C ILE A 44 21.13 7.91 -0.54
N ASP A 45 20.88 9.01 -1.24
CA ASP A 45 20.33 10.23 -0.67
C ASP A 45 18.79 10.23 -0.87
N TRP A 46 18.05 10.17 0.22
CA TRP A 46 16.60 10.10 0.20
C TRP A 46 15.98 11.39 0.74
N SER A 47 14.98 11.90 0.03
CA SER A 47 14.18 13.06 0.41
C SER A 47 12.75 12.67 0.69
N LEU A 48 12.19 13.15 1.79
CA LEU A 48 10.78 12.92 2.12
C LEU A 48 9.87 13.64 1.13
N GLU A 49 8.97 12.89 0.53
CA GLU A 49 7.94 13.39 -0.38
C GLU A 49 6.61 13.60 0.36
N SER A 50 6.16 12.59 1.09
CA SER A 50 4.91 12.64 1.85
C SER A 50 4.92 11.69 3.05
N ALA A 51 4.13 12.03 4.07
CA ALA A 51 3.92 11.20 5.25
C ALA A 51 2.42 11.16 5.60
N TYR A 52 1.95 10.00 6.05
CA TYR A 52 0.55 9.71 6.36
C TYR A 52 0.47 9.23 7.81
N ARG A 53 0.36 10.17 8.76
CA ARG A 53 0.55 9.93 10.20
C ARG A 53 -0.36 8.88 10.79
N ASP A 54 -1.60 8.88 10.39
CA ASP A 54 -2.60 7.97 10.94
C ASP A 54 -2.72 6.67 10.13
N LEU A 55 -1.88 6.50 9.13
CA LEU A 55 -1.77 5.28 8.38
C LEU A 55 -0.74 4.36 9.03
N HIS A 56 -1.09 3.79 10.17
CA HIS A 56 -0.29 2.74 10.79
C HIS A 56 -0.29 1.52 9.90
N THR A 57 0.90 1.08 9.52
CA THR A 57 1.03 -0.06 8.62
C THR A 57 2.33 -0.83 8.87
N GLU A 58 2.30 -2.06 8.40
CA GLU A 58 3.45 -2.91 8.11
C GLU A 58 3.38 -3.30 6.64
N CYS A 59 4.52 -3.75 6.08
CA CYS A 59 4.61 -4.32 4.73
C CYS A 59 3.85 -3.51 3.67
N PRO A 60 4.08 -2.18 3.52
CA PRO A 60 3.38 -1.39 2.51
C PRO A 60 3.86 -1.75 1.12
N ASP A 61 2.96 -1.72 0.13
CA ASP A 61 3.31 -1.82 -1.28
C ASP A 61 2.60 -0.73 -2.10
N LEU A 62 3.24 -0.23 -3.14
CA LEU A 62 2.70 0.82 -4.00
C LEU A 62 3.04 0.52 -5.45
N TYR A 63 2.03 0.29 -6.27
CA TYR A 63 2.20 -0.14 -7.66
C TYR A 63 1.09 0.37 -8.58
N PRO A 64 1.41 0.60 -9.89
CA PRO A 64 0.40 0.90 -10.89
C PRO A 64 -0.31 -0.38 -11.34
N ILE A 65 -1.59 -0.22 -11.67
CA ILE A 65 -2.45 -1.29 -12.16
C ILE A 65 -3.39 -0.74 -13.22
N GLN A 66 -3.79 -1.56 -14.20
CA GLN A 66 -4.66 -1.12 -15.28
C GLN A 66 -6.04 -1.78 -15.22
N TYR A 67 -7.03 -0.96 -15.53
CA TYR A 67 -8.38 -1.39 -15.87
C TYR A 67 -8.63 -1.22 -17.38
N SER A 68 -9.21 -2.20 -18.03
CA SER A 68 -9.64 -2.09 -19.43
C SER A 68 -11.10 -1.70 -19.47
N GLU A 69 -11.37 -0.51 -20.00
CA GLU A 69 -12.74 -0.01 -20.20
C GLU A 69 -13.44 -0.81 -21.30
N SER A 70 -14.78 -0.70 -21.36
CA SER A 70 -15.60 -1.41 -22.35
C SER A 70 -15.32 -0.99 -23.80
N ASP A 71 -14.84 0.23 -24.02
CA ASP A 71 -14.44 0.76 -25.32
C ASP A 71 -13.01 0.38 -25.73
N GLY A 72 -12.31 -0.40 -24.90
CA GLY A 72 -10.93 -0.83 -25.11
C GLY A 72 -9.88 0.14 -24.63
N THR A 73 -10.25 1.32 -24.13
CA THR A 73 -9.30 2.23 -23.49
C THR A 73 -8.79 1.65 -22.18
N LYS A 74 -7.62 2.11 -21.74
CA LYS A 74 -7.00 1.65 -20.50
C LYS A 74 -6.87 2.81 -19.52
N THR A 75 -7.38 2.60 -18.32
CA THR A 75 -7.20 3.51 -17.20
C THR A 75 -6.14 2.93 -16.27
N THR A 76 -5.08 3.71 -16.01
CA THR A 76 -4.06 3.34 -15.03
C THR A 76 -4.41 3.97 -13.69
N LYS A 77 -4.40 3.16 -12.67
CA LYS A 77 -4.54 3.55 -11.27
C LYS A 77 -3.32 3.10 -10.49
N TRP A 78 -3.21 3.60 -9.27
CA TRP A 78 -2.21 3.15 -8.31
C TRP A 78 -2.91 2.51 -7.12
N VAL A 79 -2.33 1.43 -6.63
CA VAL A 79 -2.79 0.76 -5.43
C VAL A 79 -1.74 0.96 -4.35
N LEU A 80 -2.17 1.45 -3.21
CA LEU A 80 -1.40 1.44 -1.97
C LEU A 80 -2.01 0.38 -1.07
N ASP A 81 -1.26 -0.66 -0.78
CA ASP A 81 -1.66 -1.63 0.23
C ASP A 81 -0.86 -1.48 1.52
N ARG A 82 -1.40 -2.02 2.60
CA ARG A 82 -0.83 -1.98 3.94
C ARG A 82 -1.16 -3.23 4.73
N GLY A 83 -0.15 -3.72 5.44
CA GLY A 83 -0.21 -5.01 6.10
C GLY A 83 -0.40 -6.16 5.13
N GLY A 84 -0.35 -5.86 3.81
CA GLY A 84 -0.70 -6.79 2.75
C GLY A 84 -2.12 -7.34 2.86
N ARG A 85 -3.01 -6.63 3.58
CA ARG A 85 -4.38 -7.05 3.84
C ARG A 85 -5.42 -6.03 3.41
N TYR A 86 -5.08 -4.75 3.55
CA TYR A 86 -5.95 -3.62 3.22
C TYR A 86 -5.35 -2.83 2.07
N TYR A 87 -6.19 -2.28 1.20
CA TYR A 87 -5.74 -1.50 0.07
C TYR A 87 -6.63 -0.29 -0.20
N LYS A 88 -6.04 0.70 -0.86
CA LYS A 88 -6.75 1.81 -1.51
C LYS A 88 -6.38 1.85 -2.98
N VAL A 89 -7.34 2.24 -3.81
CA VAL A 89 -7.09 2.59 -5.21
C VAL A 89 -7.08 4.11 -5.35
N GLY A 90 -6.19 4.64 -6.15
CA GLY A 90 -6.03 6.07 -6.33
C GLY A 90 -5.00 6.44 -7.37
N ASP A 91 -4.32 7.57 -7.15
CA ASP A 91 -3.30 8.11 -8.03
C ASP A 91 -2.01 8.37 -7.26
N PHE A 92 -0.87 8.19 -7.92
CA PHE A 92 0.44 8.58 -7.41
C PHE A 92 1.03 9.65 -8.33
N ARG A 93 1.06 10.89 -7.87
CA ARG A 93 1.44 12.04 -8.70
C ARG A 93 2.01 13.19 -7.89
N LYS A 94 2.63 14.15 -8.60
CA LYS A 94 3.06 15.41 -7.98
C LYS A 94 1.87 16.31 -7.68
N VAL A 95 1.85 16.83 -6.44
CA VAL A 95 0.99 17.92 -5.97
C VAL A 95 1.89 18.90 -5.25
N ASP A 96 1.88 20.16 -5.68
CA ASP A 96 2.71 21.24 -5.10
C ASP A 96 4.19 20.89 -4.99
N GLY A 97 4.71 20.26 -6.03
CA GLY A 97 6.13 19.90 -6.12
C GLY A 97 6.53 18.60 -5.43
N LYS A 98 5.66 17.99 -4.64
CA LYS A 98 5.89 16.74 -3.92
C LYS A 98 5.08 15.57 -4.48
N TYR A 99 5.62 14.37 -4.48
CA TYR A 99 4.88 13.17 -4.84
C TYR A 99 3.99 12.70 -3.68
N ARG A 100 2.74 12.45 -4.02
CA ARG A 100 1.71 12.03 -3.06
C ARG A 100 0.89 10.90 -3.62
N TYR A 101 0.47 10.01 -2.76
CA TYR A 101 -0.59 9.06 -3.05
C TYR A 101 -1.94 9.69 -2.67
N ILE A 102 -2.88 9.69 -3.61
CA ILE A 102 -4.20 10.32 -3.45
C ILE A 102 -5.28 9.26 -3.74
N PRO A 103 -5.96 8.75 -2.72
CA PRO A 103 -7.04 7.78 -2.92
C PRO A 103 -8.23 8.36 -3.70
N ASP A 104 -8.93 7.50 -4.43
CA ASP A 104 -10.08 7.89 -5.26
C ASP A 104 -11.34 8.19 -4.44
N ASN A 105 -11.48 7.64 -3.25
CA ASN A 105 -12.70 7.76 -2.49
C ASN A 105 -12.88 9.14 -1.83
N ASN A 106 -14.12 9.62 -1.82
CA ASN A 106 -14.48 10.92 -1.27
C ASN A 106 -14.19 11.11 0.23
N TYR A 107 -14.03 10.02 0.94
CA TYR A 107 -13.75 10.03 2.35
C TYR A 107 -12.36 10.61 2.66
N VAL A 108 -11.39 10.30 1.84
CA VAL A 108 -10.03 10.81 1.99
C VAL A 108 -9.85 12.15 1.28
N ALA A 109 -10.71 12.50 0.34
CA ALA A 109 -10.73 13.84 -0.24
C ALA A 109 -11.10 14.93 0.77
N ALA A 110 -11.91 14.61 1.77
CA ALA A 110 -12.17 15.50 2.89
C ALA A 110 -10.95 15.72 3.79
N TRP A 111 -10.14 14.70 3.93
CA TRP A 111 -8.90 14.71 4.67
C TRP A 111 -7.80 15.59 4.07
N TYR A 112 -7.71 15.61 2.74
CA TYR A 112 -6.81 16.53 2.05
C TYR A 112 -7.33 17.96 1.95
N LYS A 113 -8.59 18.20 2.24
CA LYS A 113 -9.24 19.50 2.07
C LYS A 113 -8.90 20.51 3.16
N ASP A 114 -8.71 20.04 4.37
CA ASP A 114 -8.60 20.88 5.55
C ASP A 114 -7.14 21.07 6.00
N GLU A 115 -6.19 20.49 5.27
CA GLU A 115 -4.78 20.53 5.65
C GLU A 115 -3.91 21.12 4.54
N ASP A 116 -2.89 21.87 4.94
CA ASP A 116 -1.89 22.35 4.02
C ASP A 116 -1.17 21.14 3.40
N PRO A 117 -1.29 20.92 2.09
CA PRO A 117 -0.64 19.80 1.44
C PRO A 117 0.89 19.84 1.50
N ASN A 118 1.46 20.97 1.94
CA ASN A 118 2.89 21.14 2.17
C ASN A 118 3.28 20.87 3.62
N ASP A 119 2.34 20.82 4.55
CA ASP A 119 2.62 20.45 5.92
C ASP A 119 2.60 18.94 6.09
N LEU A 120 3.74 18.32 5.81
CA LEU A 120 3.94 16.89 5.98
C LEU A 120 3.77 16.40 7.43
N ASN A 121 3.73 17.35 8.38
CA ASN A 121 3.52 17.07 9.79
C ASN A 121 2.03 17.01 10.15
N ARG A 122 1.17 17.42 9.25
CA ARG A 122 -0.27 17.54 9.48
C ARG A 122 -1.14 16.53 8.76
N VAL A 123 -0.57 15.48 8.22
CA VAL A 123 -1.38 14.34 7.76
C VAL A 123 -1.91 13.64 9.01
N THR A 124 -2.79 14.32 9.70
CA THR A 124 -3.32 13.93 11.00
C THR A 124 -4.78 13.57 10.86
N ASN A 125 -5.27 12.80 11.80
CA ASN A 125 -6.70 12.53 12.02
C ASN A 125 -7.41 11.78 10.88
N TYR A 126 -6.68 10.92 10.19
CA TYR A 126 -7.32 9.89 9.41
C TYR A 126 -7.99 8.86 10.35
N LYS A 127 -9.07 9.28 10.93
CA LYS A 127 -9.91 8.40 11.77
C LYS A 127 -10.51 7.23 10.99
N GLY A 128 -10.30 7.21 9.70
CA GLY A 128 -10.85 6.21 8.85
C GLY A 128 -10.10 4.89 8.82
N ASP A 129 -8.92 4.86 9.35
CA ASP A 129 -8.21 3.60 9.49
C ASP A 129 -8.77 2.72 10.60
N SER A 130 -9.43 3.33 11.56
CA SER A 130 -10.26 2.67 12.55
C SER A 130 -11.70 2.46 12.07
N SER A 131 -11.92 2.40 10.78
CA SER A 131 -13.26 2.20 10.20
C SER A 131 -13.94 0.93 10.67
N TRP A 132 -13.21 -0.05 11.10
CA TRP A 132 -13.77 -1.20 11.79
C TRP A 132 -14.31 -0.87 13.18
N GLU A 133 -13.78 0.08 13.91
CA GLU A 133 -14.35 0.52 15.18
C GLU A 133 -15.75 1.12 15.00
N ASN A 134 -16.00 1.69 13.81
CA ASN A 134 -17.26 2.30 13.44
C ASN A 134 -18.11 1.48 12.46
N GLY A 135 -17.64 0.28 12.08
CA GLY A 135 -18.34 -0.60 11.15
C GLY A 135 -18.35 -0.11 9.69
N THR A 136 -17.54 0.88 9.35
CA THR A 136 -17.46 1.43 7.99
C THR A 136 -16.12 1.03 7.38
N LEU A 137 -16.13 0.13 6.41
CA LEU A 137 -14.94 -0.24 5.64
C LEU A 137 -14.59 0.87 4.66
N VAL A 138 -13.54 1.63 4.95
CA VAL A 138 -13.01 2.67 4.06
C VAL A 138 -11.92 2.13 3.14
N ASP A 139 -11.27 1.05 3.55
CA ASP A 139 -10.29 0.35 2.76
C ASP A 139 -10.91 -0.88 2.10
N GLY A 140 -10.45 -1.20 0.91
CA GLY A 140 -10.68 -2.53 0.35
C GLY A 140 -9.91 -3.58 1.15
N ILE A 141 -10.46 -4.78 1.22
CA ILE A 141 -9.82 -5.92 1.88
C ILE A 141 -9.32 -6.87 0.79
N MET A 142 -8.05 -7.22 0.84
CA MET A 142 -7.45 -8.16 -0.11
C MET A 142 -7.93 -9.59 0.11
N ASN A 143 -8.21 -9.96 1.35
CA ASN A 143 -8.72 -11.29 1.67
C ASN A 143 -9.55 -11.26 2.96
N PHE A 144 -10.62 -12.04 2.99
CA PHE A 144 -11.55 -12.15 4.13
C PHE A 144 -11.20 -13.32 5.07
N GLY A 145 -10.17 -14.09 4.77
CA GLY A 145 -9.69 -15.17 5.64
C GLY A 145 -8.89 -14.63 6.83
N SER A 146 -8.85 -15.38 7.92
CA SER A 146 -8.03 -15.05 9.10
C SER A 146 -6.53 -15.14 8.77
N ASP A 147 -6.15 -16.15 7.98
CA ASP A 147 -4.76 -16.48 7.70
C ASP A 147 -4.27 -15.82 6.41
N TYR A 148 -4.24 -14.50 6.40
CA TYR A 148 -3.76 -13.70 5.29
C TYR A 148 -3.12 -12.42 5.80
N TYR A 149 -1.78 -12.34 5.73
CA TYR A 149 -1.03 -11.18 6.18
C TYR A 149 0.25 -10.94 5.37
N ALA A 150 0.76 -9.72 5.41
CA ALA A 150 2.03 -9.30 4.80
C ALA A 150 2.15 -9.65 3.31
N ALA A 151 1.06 -9.48 2.54
CA ALA A 151 1.11 -9.69 1.10
C ALA A 151 2.05 -8.69 0.45
N MET A 152 2.88 -9.20 -0.47
CA MET A 152 3.81 -8.39 -1.26
C MET A 152 3.71 -8.78 -2.73
N THR A 153 3.84 -7.78 -3.61
CA THR A 153 3.84 -8.03 -5.05
C THR A 153 5.24 -8.31 -5.60
N TYR A 154 5.29 -9.19 -6.60
CA TYR A 154 6.45 -9.35 -7.47
C TYR A 154 6.22 -8.54 -8.74
N TYR A 155 7.16 -7.65 -9.08
CA TYR A 155 7.12 -6.87 -10.31
C TYR A 155 8.52 -6.44 -10.76
N VAL A 156 8.61 -5.99 -12.00
CA VAL A 156 9.78 -5.23 -12.46
C VAL A 156 9.73 -3.87 -11.77
N GLN A 157 10.81 -3.48 -11.13
CA GLN A 157 10.87 -2.30 -10.26
C GLN A 157 10.97 -0.95 -11.01
N ASP A 158 10.57 -0.90 -12.26
CA ASP A 158 10.55 0.32 -13.08
C ASP A 158 9.17 0.50 -13.71
N PHE A 159 8.46 1.52 -13.29
CA PHE A 159 7.12 1.84 -13.75
C PHE A 159 7.09 2.92 -14.84
N GLY A 160 8.22 3.23 -15.45
CA GLY A 160 8.33 4.21 -16.54
C GLY A 160 8.20 5.65 -16.08
N THR A 161 7.53 6.47 -16.87
CA THR A 161 7.36 7.89 -16.61
C THR A 161 5.88 8.25 -16.39
N LYS A 162 5.63 9.46 -15.86
CA LYS A 162 4.26 9.97 -15.67
C LYS A 162 3.45 10.01 -16.98
N ASP A 163 4.11 10.19 -18.12
CA ASP A 163 3.47 10.28 -19.44
C ASP A 163 3.35 8.90 -20.12
N ASN A 164 4.12 7.92 -19.66
CA ASN A 164 4.10 6.55 -20.17
C ASN A 164 4.35 5.55 -19.03
N VAL A 165 3.29 5.24 -18.30
CA VAL A 165 3.36 4.31 -17.17
C VAL A 165 3.44 2.88 -17.68
N THR A 166 4.47 2.17 -17.25
CA THR A 166 4.62 0.73 -17.47
C THR A 166 3.90 -0.02 -16.37
N VAL A 167 2.91 -0.81 -16.73
CA VAL A 167 2.17 -1.65 -15.79
C VAL A 167 2.63 -3.09 -15.97
N PRO A 168 3.35 -3.65 -15.00
CA PRO A 168 3.81 -5.03 -15.07
C PRO A 168 2.67 -6.00 -14.77
N ARG A 169 2.90 -7.28 -15.05
CA ARG A 169 2.09 -8.34 -14.47
C ARG A 169 2.35 -8.39 -12.98
N LEU A 170 1.33 -8.15 -12.19
CA LEU A 170 1.43 -8.10 -10.73
C LEU A 170 1.01 -9.44 -10.13
N ILE A 171 1.91 -10.08 -9.43
CA ILE A 171 1.67 -11.32 -8.69
C ILE A 171 1.94 -11.05 -7.24
N ALA A 172 0.99 -11.39 -6.37
CA ALA A 172 1.12 -11.25 -4.93
C ALA A 172 1.26 -12.63 -4.26
N ILE A 173 2.06 -12.66 -3.21
CA ILE A 173 2.17 -13.75 -2.25
C ILE A 173 2.04 -13.18 -0.85
N ASN A 174 1.50 -13.97 0.06
CA ASN A 174 1.33 -13.55 1.44
C ASN A 174 1.63 -14.70 2.42
N TRP A 175 1.80 -14.34 3.67
CA TRP A 175 1.91 -15.27 4.77
C TRP A 175 0.54 -15.87 5.09
N MET A 176 0.43 -17.21 5.05
CA MET A 176 -0.77 -17.94 5.46
C MET A 176 -0.78 -18.09 6.97
N ASN A 177 -0.96 -16.98 7.66
CA ASN A 177 -1.00 -16.92 9.12
C ASN A 177 -1.51 -15.52 9.55
N THR A 178 -1.59 -15.32 10.85
CA THR A 178 -1.95 -14.05 11.49
C THR A 178 -1.15 -13.88 12.77
N TRP A 179 -1.04 -12.65 13.25
CA TRP A 179 -0.43 -12.35 14.53
C TRP A 179 -1.31 -12.74 15.73
N ASP A 180 -2.61 -12.87 15.52
CA ASP A 180 -3.60 -12.87 16.60
C ASP A 180 -3.68 -14.19 17.37
N ASP A 181 -3.49 -15.35 16.70
CA ASP A 181 -3.80 -16.64 17.32
C ASP A 181 -2.57 -17.53 17.59
N TYR A 182 -1.87 -17.89 16.54
CA TYR A 182 -0.89 -18.99 16.63
C TYR A 182 0.37 -18.77 15.80
N CYS A 183 0.67 -17.54 15.44
CA CYS A 183 1.74 -17.20 14.49
C CYS A 183 3.12 -17.82 14.86
N ARG A 184 3.37 -18.04 16.13
CA ARG A 184 4.63 -18.62 16.62
C ARG A 184 4.49 -20.07 17.04
N ASP A 185 3.32 -20.64 16.93
CA ASP A 185 2.98 -21.91 17.56
C ASP A 185 2.33 -22.92 16.61
N VAL A 186 2.43 -22.66 15.30
CA VAL A 186 1.84 -23.52 14.27
C VAL A 186 2.39 -24.93 14.35
N ALA A 187 3.70 -25.09 14.52
CA ALA A 187 4.35 -26.37 14.62
C ALA A 187 3.79 -27.21 15.79
N ASN A 188 3.65 -26.60 16.95
CA ASN A 188 3.10 -27.28 18.14
C ASN A 188 1.65 -27.66 17.96
N LYS A 189 0.83 -26.78 17.40
CA LYS A 189 -0.60 -27.02 17.20
C LYS A 189 -0.91 -28.04 16.10
N THR A 190 -0.07 -28.11 15.10
CA THR A 190 -0.25 -29.02 13.95
C THR A 190 0.54 -30.33 14.08
N GLY A 191 1.42 -30.43 15.09
CA GLY A 191 2.35 -31.57 15.24
C GLY A 191 3.47 -31.56 14.19
N ASN A 192 3.70 -30.45 13.51
CA ASN A 192 4.74 -30.31 12.50
C ASN A 192 6.00 -29.70 13.13
N GLU A 193 7.04 -30.49 13.29
CA GLU A 193 8.31 -30.06 13.89
C GLU A 193 9.31 -29.53 12.87
N VAL A 194 8.98 -29.54 11.57
CA VAL A 194 9.93 -29.22 10.49
C VAL A 194 9.89 -27.74 10.12
N PHE A 195 8.71 -27.11 10.12
CA PHE A 195 8.55 -25.70 9.80
C PHE A 195 7.40 -25.06 10.58
N ASN A 196 7.42 -23.75 10.68
CA ASN A 196 6.43 -22.96 11.39
C ASN A 196 5.84 -21.89 10.46
N GLY A 197 4.70 -22.20 9.83
CA GLY A 197 4.02 -21.34 8.88
C GLY A 197 4.27 -21.71 7.42
N THR A 198 3.52 -21.11 6.53
CA THR A 198 3.60 -21.33 5.08
C THR A 198 3.13 -20.10 4.32
N TYR A 199 3.25 -20.12 3.00
CA TYR A 199 2.68 -19.13 2.10
C TYR A 199 1.33 -19.57 1.56
N ASN A 200 0.46 -18.61 1.27
CA ASN A 200 -0.75 -18.83 0.50
C ASN A 200 -0.47 -19.07 -0.99
N LEU A 201 -1.50 -19.46 -1.73
CA LEU A 201 -1.44 -19.52 -3.18
C LEU A 201 -1.16 -18.13 -3.74
N GLN A 202 -0.27 -18.07 -4.73
CA GLN A 202 0.01 -16.83 -5.45
C GLN A 202 -1.23 -16.42 -6.26
N VAL A 203 -1.47 -15.12 -6.30
CA VAL A 203 -2.58 -14.52 -7.05
C VAL A 203 -2.07 -13.45 -8.00
N GLU A 204 -2.67 -13.39 -9.17
CA GLU A 204 -2.49 -12.28 -10.10
C GLU A 204 -3.49 -11.18 -9.75
N LEU A 205 -3.00 -9.95 -9.66
CA LEU A 205 -3.79 -8.77 -9.33
C LEU A 205 -4.28 -8.07 -10.59
N GLY A 206 -5.51 -7.62 -10.55
CA GLY A 206 -6.16 -6.82 -11.58
C GLY A 206 -7.16 -5.85 -10.96
N LEU A 207 -7.85 -5.08 -11.78
CA LEU A 207 -8.94 -4.20 -11.33
C LEU A 207 -10.28 -4.65 -11.91
N VAL A 208 -11.33 -4.43 -11.14
CA VAL A 208 -12.73 -4.46 -11.58
C VAL A 208 -13.42 -3.19 -11.11
N LYS A 209 -14.58 -2.87 -11.68
CA LYS A 209 -15.46 -1.83 -11.18
C LYS A 209 -16.69 -2.44 -10.52
N ASP A 210 -17.12 -1.84 -9.42
CA ASP A 210 -18.40 -2.12 -8.82
C ASP A 210 -19.56 -1.41 -9.58
N GLU A 211 -20.78 -1.60 -9.13
CA GLU A 211 -21.98 -1.00 -9.71
C GLU A 211 -22.00 0.55 -9.63
N ASN A 212 -21.23 1.14 -8.74
CA ASN A 212 -21.08 2.58 -8.56
C ASN A 212 -19.90 3.16 -9.35
N GLY A 213 -19.17 2.30 -10.07
CA GLY A 213 -17.98 2.69 -10.85
C GLY A 213 -16.70 2.80 -10.03
N ASN A 214 -16.69 2.39 -8.76
CA ASN A 214 -15.48 2.37 -7.95
C ASN A 214 -14.55 1.23 -8.38
N TYR A 215 -13.25 1.51 -8.38
CA TYR A 215 -12.25 0.49 -8.67
C TYR A 215 -12.02 -0.41 -7.46
N LEU A 216 -12.08 -1.71 -7.69
CA LEU A 216 -11.80 -2.74 -6.70
C LEU A 216 -10.69 -3.65 -7.19
N LEU A 217 -9.85 -4.10 -6.27
CA LEU A 217 -8.77 -5.05 -6.57
C LEU A 217 -9.37 -6.44 -6.81
N LYS A 218 -9.02 -7.02 -7.94
CA LYS A 218 -9.35 -8.40 -8.30
C LYS A 218 -8.15 -9.30 -8.06
N GLN A 219 -8.38 -10.45 -7.46
CA GLN A 219 -7.37 -11.47 -7.27
C GLN A 219 -7.75 -12.74 -8.04
N THR A 220 -6.82 -13.26 -8.82
CA THR A 220 -7.02 -14.48 -9.61
C THR A 220 -5.91 -15.47 -9.26
N PRO A 221 -6.23 -16.64 -8.69
CA PRO A 221 -5.21 -17.67 -8.42
C PRO A 221 -4.44 -18.03 -9.68
N ILE A 222 -3.11 -18.16 -9.54
CA ILE A 222 -2.24 -18.59 -10.64
C ILE A 222 -2.39 -20.10 -10.81
N LYS A 223 -2.61 -20.51 -12.05
CA LYS A 223 -2.67 -21.94 -12.44
C LYS A 223 -1.29 -22.50 -12.71
#